data_fa300740b0d89a34d7f30ee8e974198b
#
_entry.id   fa300740b0d89a34d7f30ee8e974198b
#
_cell.length_a   1.000
_cell.length_b   1.000
_cell.length_c   1.000
_cell.angle_alpha   90.00
_cell.angle_beta   90.00
_cell.angle_gamma   90.00
#
_symmetry.space_group_name_H-M   'P 1'
#
loop_
_entity.id
_entity.type
_entity.pdbx_description
1 polymer ?
#
loop_
_entity_poly.entity_id
_entity_poly.type
_entity_poly.pdbx_seq_one_letter_code
_entity_poly.pdbx_strand_id
1 'polypeptide(L)'
;MHEAARAHYATLAPLPKEELAELARLLDRAFLAAAKATEPDRRIHTAFAFGYRDGEPPPGSFAQLDAAVYGLWQVRDDCHMAAWRASGRSGPEVEVLTRLWREEAADDAALADLLTHQRPQDVSAGVARLRNEGLIEPKALKATAKGAAARQRIEDETDRLFFTPWPEDVGAKGPWIAEKLIGVNTALG
;
A
#
# COMPACT_ATOMS: atom_id res chain seq x y z
N MET A 1 6.88 12.83 -20.92
CA MET A 1 7.18 11.54 -20.23
C MET A 1 6.00 10.56 -20.29
N HIS A 2 4.76 10.99 -19.99
CA HIS A 2 3.60 10.10 -19.98
C HIS A 2 3.24 9.48 -21.34
N GLU A 3 3.34 10.22 -22.44
CA GLU A 3 2.94 9.72 -23.77
C GLU A 3 3.88 8.62 -24.30
N ALA A 4 5.19 8.78 -24.12
CA ALA A 4 6.16 7.77 -24.49
C ALA A 4 6.04 6.49 -23.64
N ALA A 5 5.78 6.62 -22.35
CA ALA A 5 5.52 5.48 -21.47
C ALA A 5 4.22 4.75 -21.85
N ARG A 6 3.16 5.48 -22.16
CA ARG A 6 1.88 4.89 -22.64
C ARG A 6 2.06 4.13 -23.96
N ALA A 7 2.82 4.69 -24.91
CA ALA A 7 3.11 4.03 -26.17
C ALA A 7 3.91 2.73 -25.94
N HIS A 8 4.87 2.74 -25.04
CA HIS A 8 5.62 1.54 -24.65
C HIS A 8 4.72 0.51 -23.99
N TYR A 9 3.92 0.89 -23.01
CA TYR A 9 2.98 0.00 -22.31
C TYR A 9 1.94 -0.62 -23.24
N ALA A 10 1.54 0.07 -24.30
CA ALA A 10 0.62 -0.48 -25.30
C ALA A 10 1.20 -1.66 -26.09
N THR A 11 2.53 -1.81 -26.10
CA THR A 11 3.23 -2.93 -26.79
C THR A 11 3.54 -4.11 -25.87
N LEU A 12 3.39 -3.95 -24.53
CA LEU A 12 3.67 -5.01 -23.57
C LEU A 12 2.53 -6.04 -23.53
N ALA A 13 2.88 -7.30 -23.63
CA ALA A 13 1.97 -8.43 -23.53
C ALA A 13 2.52 -9.47 -22.52
N PRO A 14 2.58 -9.14 -21.21
CA PRO A 14 3.17 -10.02 -20.20
C PRO A 14 2.34 -11.28 -19.93
N LEU A 15 1.09 -11.32 -20.40
CA LEU A 15 0.15 -12.44 -20.29
C LEU A 15 -0.54 -12.67 -21.63
N PRO A 16 -1.18 -13.84 -21.84
CA PRO A 16 -2.13 -14.05 -22.92
C PRO A 16 -3.20 -12.95 -22.95
N LYS A 17 -3.59 -12.53 -24.15
CA LYS A 17 -4.45 -11.36 -24.35
C LYS A 17 -5.74 -11.38 -23.51
N GLU A 18 -6.39 -12.53 -23.47
CA GLU A 18 -7.66 -12.72 -22.75
C GLU A 18 -7.45 -12.63 -21.22
N GLU A 19 -6.37 -13.19 -20.71
CA GLU A 19 -6.02 -13.14 -19.30
C GLU A 19 -5.63 -11.71 -18.85
N LEU A 20 -4.86 -11.01 -19.69
CA LEU A 20 -4.49 -9.62 -19.46
C LEU A 20 -5.75 -8.74 -19.41
N ALA A 21 -6.65 -8.92 -20.37
CA ALA A 21 -7.89 -8.15 -20.43
C ALA A 21 -8.79 -8.40 -19.23
N GLU A 22 -8.92 -9.64 -18.80
CA GLU A 22 -9.71 -10.00 -17.63
C GLU A 22 -9.09 -9.44 -16.35
N LEU A 23 -7.76 -9.57 -16.16
CA LEU A 23 -7.04 -9.04 -15.02
C LEU A 23 -7.19 -7.51 -14.93
N ALA A 24 -6.95 -6.81 -16.04
CA ALA A 24 -7.10 -5.35 -16.11
C ALA A 24 -8.51 -4.90 -15.75
N ARG A 25 -9.53 -5.55 -16.29
CA ARG A 25 -10.94 -5.27 -16.03
C ARG A 25 -11.31 -5.50 -14.55
N LEU A 26 -10.84 -6.60 -13.95
CA LEU A 26 -11.14 -6.91 -12.55
C LEU A 26 -10.51 -5.89 -11.61
N LEU A 27 -9.22 -5.58 -11.79
CA LEU A 27 -8.53 -4.63 -10.94
C LEU A 27 -9.02 -3.20 -11.14
N ASP A 28 -9.42 -2.81 -12.35
CA ASP A 28 -10.03 -1.52 -12.60
C ASP A 28 -11.37 -1.36 -11.84
N ARG A 29 -12.20 -2.40 -11.85
CA ARG A 29 -13.45 -2.42 -11.05
C ARG A 29 -13.18 -2.35 -9.55
N ALA A 30 -12.18 -3.06 -9.04
CA ALA A 30 -11.77 -2.99 -7.65
C ALA A 30 -11.30 -1.56 -7.29
N PHE A 31 -10.45 -0.96 -8.12
CA PHE A 31 -9.99 0.42 -7.93
C PHE A 31 -11.14 1.41 -7.86
N LEU A 32 -12.04 1.40 -8.85
CA LEU A 32 -13.16 2.34 -8.90
C LEU A 32 -14.11 2.18 -7.71
N ALA A 33 -14.36 0.94 -7.26
CA ALA A 33 -15.18 0.67 -6.10
C ALA A 33 -14.52 1.16 -4.79
N ALA A 34 -13.25 0.85 -4.60
CA ALA A 34 -12.49 1.27 -3.41
C ALA A 34 -12.29 2.80 -3.37
N ALA A 35 -11.96 3.42 -4.51
CA ALA A 35 -11.84 4.87 -4.63
C ALA A 35 -13.16 5.60 -4.33
N LYS A 36 -14.29 5.05 -4.76
CA LYS A 36 -15.62 5.60 -4.45
C LYS A 36 -15.96 5.53 -2.96
N ALA A 37 -15.54 4.45 -2.29
CA ALA A 37 -15.79 4.23 -0.87
C ALA A 37 -14.89 5.08 0.04
N THR A 38 -13.74 5.56 -0.44
CA THR A 38 -12.87 6.45 0.32
C THR A 38 -13.55 7.80 0.53
N GLU A 39 -13.63 8.28 1.76
CA GLU A 39 -14.23 9.57 2.09
C GLU A 39 -13.50 10.73 1.40
N PRO A 40 -14.21 11.74 0.86
CA PRO A 40 -13.63 12.81 0.03
C PRO A 40 -12.48 13.58 0.70
N ASP A 41 -12.57 13.83 2.02
CA ASP A 41 -11.56 14.51 2.82
C ASP A 41 -10.31 13.67 3.13
N ARG A 42 -10.35 12.38 2.81
CA ARG A 42 -9.26 11.41 3.00
C ARG A 42 -8.61 10.95 1.71
N ARG A 43 -9.04 11.47 0.54
CA ARG A 43 -8.57 11.07 -0.79
C ARG A 43 -7.33 11.85 -1.23
N ILE A 44 -6.25 11.84 -0.45
CA ILE A 44 -5.04 12.56 -0.82
C ILE A 44 -4.31 11.82 -1.95
N HIS A 45 -3.99 10.55 -1.76
CA HIS A 45 -3.28 9.72 -2.74
C HIS A 45 -4.21 9.27 -3.88
N THR A 46 -5.44 8.90 -3.59
CA THR A 46 -6.45 8.53 -4.60
C THR A 46 -6.67 9.64 -5.64
N ALA A 47 -6.56 10.93 -5.27
CA ALA A 47 -6.64 12.03 -6.22
C ALA A 47 -5.53 11.98 -7.28
N PHE A 48 -4.30 11.58 -6.91
CA PHE A 48 -3.21 11.38 -7.86
C PHE A 48 -3.48 10.23 -8.83
N ALA A 49 -4.14 9.16 -8.36
CA ALA A 49 -4.50 8.04 -9.21
C ALA A 49 -5.43 8.46 -10.35
N PHE A 50 -6.41 9.32 -10.08
CA PHE A 50 -7.28 9.85 -11.13
C PHE A 50 -6.51 10.75 -12.12
N GLY A 51 -5.57 11.57 -11.65
CA GLY A 51 -4.69 12.34 -12.53
C GLY A 51 -3.77 11.45 -13.40
N TYR A 52 -3.31 10.32 -12.88
CA TYR A 52 -2.52 9.34 -13.64
C TYR A 52 -3.34 8.68 -14.75
N ARG A 53 -4.65 8.47 -14.53
CA ARG A 53 -5.61 7.92 -15.51
C ARG A 53 -6.05 8.93 -16.58
N ASP A 54 -5.54 10.15 -16.58
CA ASP A 54 -5.93 11.18 -17.55
C ASP A 54 -5.84 10.65 -18.99
N GLY A 55 -7.01 10.61 -19.70
CA GLY A 55 -7.25 9.86 -20.92
C GLY A 55 -7.40 8.36 -20.63
N GLU A 56 -8.63 7.86 -20.59
CA GLU A 56 -8.94 6.45 -20.30
C GLU A 56 -8.01 5.48 -21.07
N PRO A 57 -7.27 4.61 -20.38
CA PRO A 57 -6.42 3.63 -21.05
C PRO A 57 -7.29 2.66 -21.87
N PRO A 58 -6.80 2.15 -23.00
CA PRO A 58 -7.54 1.21 -23.82
C PRO A 58 -8.02 0.00 -23.00
N PRO A 59 -9.30 -0.37 -23.06
CA PRO A 59 -9.82 -1.51 -22.30
C PRO A 59 -9.07 -2.80 -22.59
N GLY A 60 -8.75 -3.55 -21.53
CA GLY A 60 -8.06 -4.84 -21.63
C GLY A 60 -6.57 -4.73 -21.97
N SER A 61 -6.00 -3.53 -21.96
CA SER A 61 -4.58 -3.30 -22.24
C SER A 61 -3.72 -3.38 -20.98
N PHE A 62 -2.41 -3.54 -21.17
CA PHE A 62 -1.45 -3.41 -20.07
C PHE A 62 -1.49 -2.00 -19.44
N ALA A 63 -1.76 -0.96 -20.22
CA ALA A 63 -1.91 0.39 -19.68
C ALA A 63 -3.11 0.53 -18.73
N GLN A 64 -4.21 -0.19 -18.99
CA GLN A 64 -5.33 -0.25 -18.05
C GLN A 64 -4.94 -1.01 -16.78
N LEU A 65 -4.22 -2.13 -16.90
CA LEU A 65 -3.72 -2.89 -15.75
C LEU A 65 -2.81 -2.03 -14.88
N ASP A 66 -1.82 -1.36 -15.49
CA ASP A 66 -0.88 -0.49 -14.79
C ASP A 66 -1.60 0.65 -14.05
N ALA A 67 -2.53 1.33 -14.72
CA ALA A 67 -3.32 2.39 -14.11
C ALA A 67 -4.20 1.88 -12.95
N ALA A 68 -4.74 0.68 -13.05
CA ALA A 68 -5.55 0.08 -12.01
C ALA A 68 -4.70 -0.32 -10.80
N VAL A 69 -3.53 -0.94 -11.01
CA VAL A 69 -2.59 -1.32 -9.96
C VAL A 69 -2.07 -0.08 -9.23
N TYR A 70 -1.64 0.95 -9.98
CA TYR A 70 -1.23 2.22 -9.39
C TYR A 70 -2.37 2.86 -8.58
N GLY A 71 -3.58 2.86 -9.13
CA GLY A 71 -4.77 3.38 -8.44
C GLY A 71 -5.07 2.65 -7.14
N LEU A 72 -5.02 1.32 -7.15
CA LEU A 72 -5.22 0.50 -5.96
C LEU A 72 -4.16 0.77 -4.90
N TRP A 73 -2.90 0.94 -5.29
CA TRP A 73 -1.84 1.34 -4.35
C TRP A 73 -2.18 2.68 -3.68
N GLN A 74 -2.55 3.69 -4.45
CA GLN A 74 -2.90 5.02 -3.91
C GLN A 74 -4.10 4.96 -2.94
N VAL A 75 -5.13 4.17 -3.28
CA VAL A 75 -6.27 3.93 -2.38
C VAL A 75 -5.83 3.22 -1.09
N ARG A 76 -4.94 2.22 -1.20
CA ARG A 76 -4.42 1.52 -0.02
C ARG A 76 -3.62 2.44 0.89
N ASP A 77 -2.86 3.38 0.33
CA ASP A 77 -2.14 4.39 1.12
C ASP A 77 -3.11 5.30 1.89
N ASP A 78 -4.20 5.76 1.28
CA ASP A 78 -5.25 6.52 1.98
C ASP A 78 -5.92 5.68 3.09
N CYS A 79 -6.19 4.39 2.84
CA CYS A 79 -6.70 3.47 3.86
C CYS A 79 -5.71 3.29 5.01
N HIS A 80 -4.41 3.16 4.71
CA HIS A 80 -3.36 3.02 5.71
C HIS A 80 -3.24 4.28 6.57
N MET A 81 -3.30 5.46 5.96
CA MET A 81 -3.32 6.73 6.70
C MET A 81 -4.55 6.86 7.60
N ALA A 82 -5.71 6.39 7.15
CA ALA A 82 -6.92 6.38 7.97
C ALA A 82 -6.80 5.44 9.18
N ALA A 83 -6.32 4.21 8.96
CA ALA A 83 -6.08 3.22 10.02
C ALA A 83 -5.04 3.70 11.04
N TRP A 84 -3.94 4.28 10.52
CA TRP A 84 -2.91 4.88 11.38
C TRP A 84 -3.48 6.01 12.24
N ARG A 85 -4.18 7.00 11.65
CA ARG A 85 -4.79 8.12 12.39
C ARG A 85 -5.76 7.63 13.47
N ALA A 86 -6.56 6.61 13.16
CA ALA A 86 -7.47 5.99 14.11
C ALA A 86 -6.74 5.32 15.29
N SER A 87 -5.49 4.90 15.12
CA SER A 87 -4.66 4.35 16.20
C SER A 87 -4.22 5.39 17.25
N GLY A 88 -4.38 6.69 16.96
CA GLY A 88 -3.95 7.81 17.82
C GLY A 88 -2.44 8.01 17.88
N ARG A 89 -1.64 7.34 17.01
CA ARG A 89 -0.19 7.44 17.00
C ARG A 89 0.31 8.51 16.03
N SER A 90 1.46 9.09 16.35
CA SER A 90 2.16 9.99 15.44
C SER A 90 2.85 9.21 14.31
N GLY A 91 3.17 9.89 13.20
CA GLY A 91 3.88 9.30 12.06
C GLY A 91 5.19 8.62 12.47
N PRO A 92 6.10 9.30 13.19
CA PRO A 92 7.34 8.70 13.67
C PRO A 92 7.11 7.44 14.51
N GLU A 93 6.08 7.39 15.38
CA GLU A 93 5.77 6.20 16.18
C GLU A 93 5.34 5.01 15.32
N VAL A 94 4.48 5.25 14.32
CA VAL A 94 4.03 4.17 13.42
C VAL A 94 5.19 3.66 12.58
N GLU A 95 6.05 4.54 12.06
CA GLU A 95 7.19 4.14 11.26
C GLU A 95 8.24 3.37 12.09
N VAL A 96 8.60 3.87 13.27
CA VAL A 96 9.46 3.15 14.21
C VAL A 96 8.91 1.75 14.48
N LEU A 97 7.63 1.67 14.87
CA LEU A 97 7.00 0.39 15.18
C LEU A 97 6.95 -0.55 13.97
N THR A 98 6.78 0.00 12.77
CA THR A 98 6.81 -0.77 11.51
C THR A 98 8.18 -1.39 11.26
N ARG A 99 9.28 -0.60 11.39
CA ARG A 99 10.64 -1.09 11.19
C ARG A 99 11.00 -2.20 12.18
N LEU A 100 10.59 -2.02 13.44
CA LEU A 100 10.85 -3.03 14.49
C LEU A 100 9.97 -4.27 14.31
N TRP A 101 8.73 -4.12 13.88
CA TRP A 101 7.83 -5.24 13.59
C TRP A 101 8.31 -6.10 12.42
N ARG A 102 8.96 -5.47 11.42
CA ARG A 102 9.57 -6.13 10.26
C ARG A 102 11.00 -6.63 10.53
N GLU A 103 11.52 -6.36 11.72
CA GLU A 103 12.90 -6.69 12.09
C GLU A 103 13.96 -6.04 11.16
N GLU A 104 13.64 -4.85 10.61
CA GLU A 104 14.50 -4.13 9.67
C GLU A 104 15.61 -3.32 10.39
N ALA A 105 15.47 -3.02 11.68
CA ALA A 105 16.41 -2.26 12.47
C ALA A 105 16.75 -3.01 13.77
N ALA A 106 18.03 -3.29 13.97
CA ALA A 106 18.53 -3.96 15.17
C ALA A 106 19.01 -2.98 16.25
N ASP A 107 19.32 -1.73 15.86
CA ASP A 107 19.84 -0.67 16.75
C ASP A 107 19.42 0.72 16.27
N ASP A 108 19.76 1.74 17.06
CA ASP A 108 19.39 3.13 16.81
C ASP A 108 20.04 3.68 15.52
N ALA A 109 21.22 3.21 15.13
CA ALA A 109 21.90 3.66 13.91
C ALA A 109 21.15 3.13 12.67
N ALA A 110 20.86 1.82 12.63
CA ALA A 110 20.07 1.22 11.56
C ALA A 110 18.67 1.85 11.44
N LEU A 111 18.04 2.16 12.58
CA LEU A 111 16.73 2.84 12.57
C LEU A 111 16.84 4.26 12.01
N ALA A 112 17.87 5.01 12.37
CA ALA A 112 18.11 6.36 11.85
C ALA A 112 18.35 6.36 10.33
N ASP A 113 19.12 5.40 9.83
CA ASP A 113 19.37 5.24 8.38
C ASP A 113 18.09 4.94 7.59
N LEU A 114 17.17 4.17 8.15
CA LEU A 114 15.88 3.84 7.54
C LEU A 114 14.88 5.01 7.58
N LEU A 115 15.02 5.94 8.55
CA LEU A 115 14.08 7.03 8.80
C LEU A 115 14.68 8.43 8.51
N THR A 116 15.56 8.53 7.53
CA THR A 116 16.25 9.78 7.14
C THR A 116 15.30 10.92 6.73
N HIS A 117 14.07 10.61 6.34
CA HIS A 117 13.03 11.59 6.02
C HIS A 117 12.31 12.14 7.27
N GLN A 118 12.53 11.55 8.45
CA GLN A 118 12.02 12.01 9.74
C GLN A 118 13.07 12.85 10.48
N ARG A 119 12.63 13.77 11.34
CA ARG A 119 13.54 14.50 12.20
C ARG A 119 14.07 13.58 13.30
N PRO A 120 15.39 13.51 13.55
CA PRO A 120 15.97 12.60 14.56
C PRO A 120 15.36 12.71 15.94
N GLN A 121 15.01 13.92 16.38
CA GLN A 121 14.36 14.17 17.67
C GLN A 121 12.96 13.57 17.76
N ASP A 122 12.21 13.53 16.65
CA ASP A 122 10.86 12.95 16.63
C ASP A 122 10.92 11.43 16.67
N VAL A 123 11.90 10.84 15.98
CA VAL A 123 12.19 9.40 16.05
C VAL A 123 12.55 9.00 17.47
N SER A 124 13.51 9.70 18.10
CA SER A 124 13.93 9.43 19.48
C SER A 124 12.78 9.57 20.47
N ALA A 125 11.97 10.62 20.34
CA ALA A 125 10.78 10.81 21.15
C ALA A 125 9.74 9.71 20.94
N GLY A 126 9.56 9.25 19.71
CA GLY A 126 8.70 8.12 19.34
C GLY A 126 9.15 6.82 20.01
N VAL A 127 10.44 6.49 19.92
CA VAL A 127 11.02 5.31 20.58
C VAL A 127 10.80 5.37 22.10
N ALA A 128 11.03 6.54 22.72
CA ALA A 128 10.85 6.70 24.17
C ALA A 128 9.37 6.49 24.57
N ARG A 129 8.41 7.06 23.83
CA ARG A 129 6.98 6.89 24.12
C ARG A 129 6.55 5.42 23.94
N LEU A 130 6.93 4.79 22.83
CA LEU A 130 6.60 3.40 22.57
C LEU A 130 7.19 2.45 23.63
N ARG A 131 8.40 2.74 24.11
CA ARG A 131 9.04 1.99 25.21
C ARG A 131 8.28 2.18 26.53
N ASN A 132 7.90 3.40 26.88
CA ASN A 132 7.11 3.70 28.07
C ASN A 132 5.73 3.01 28.06
N GLU A 133 5.14 2.83 26.88
CA GLU A 133 3.90 2.09 26.70
C GLU A 133 4.07 0.55 26.68
N GLY A 134 5.31 0.07 26.74
CA GLY A 134 5.65 -1.35 26.69
C GLY A 134 5.48 -1.99 25.29
N LEU A 135 5.58 -1.18 24.23
CA LEU A 135 5.51 -1.65 22.85
C LEU A 135 6.91 -1.96 22.27
N ILE A 136 7.94 -1.40 22.88
CA ILE A 136 9.35 -1.70 22.60
C ILE A 136 9.97 -2.24 23.89
N GLU A 137 10.87 -3.20 23.74
CA GLU A 137 11.62 -3.82 24.85
C GLU A 137 12.39 -2.76 25.64
N PRO A 138 12.48 -2.89 27.00
CA PRO A 138 13.15 -1.90 27.84
C PRO A 138 14.62 -1.67 27.49
N LYS A 139 15.33 -2.74 27.11
CA LYS A 139 16.79 -2.74 26.90
C LYS A 139 17.24 -3.01 25.47
N ALA A 140 16.31 -3.35 24.58
CA ALA A 140 16.58 -3.63 23.18
C ALA A 140 15.70 -2.80 22.27
N LEU A 141 16.18 -2.52 21.07
CA LEU A 141 15.38 -1.89 20.02
C LEU A 141 14.60 -3.00 19.27
N LYS A 142 13.57 -3.53 19.92
CA LYS A 142 12.76 -4.63 19.42
C LYS A 142 11.30 -4.44 19.83
N ALA A 143 10.38 -4.73 18.94
CA ALA A 143 8.95 -4.73 19.28
C ALA A 143 8.63 -5.85 20.27
N THR A 144 7.88 -5.54 21.33
CA THR A 144 7.27 -6.57 22.20
C THR A 144 6.11 -7.25 21.48
N ALA A 145 5.61 -8.37 22.04
CA ALA A 145 4.37 -8.99 21.53
C ALA A 145 3.20 -7.99 21.49
N LYS A 146 3.09 -7.09 22.48
CA LYS A 146 2.11 -6.01 22.51
C LYS A 146 2.35 -5.01 21.38
N GLY A 147 3.60 -4.66 21.10
CA GLY A 147 3.99 -3.78 20.00
C GLY A 147 3.67 -4.38 18.64
N ALA A 148 4.05 -5.63 18.43
CA ALA A 148 3.72 -6.37 17.20
C ALA A 148 2.20 -6.44 16.99
N ALA A 149 1.42 -6.75 18.02
CA ALA A 149 -0.03 -6.77 17.94
C ALA A 149 -0.64 -5.37 17.68
N ALA A 150 -0.03 -4.30 18.21
CA ALA A 150 -0.48 -2.93 17.94
C ALA A 150 -0.23 -2.55 16.46
N ARG A 151 0.91 -2.95 15.89
CA ARG A 151 1.23 -2.71 14.48
C ARG A 151 0.33 -3.55 13.56
N GLN A 152 0.11 -4.82 13.91
CA GLN A 152 -0.77 -5.71 13.15
C GLN A 152 -2.19 -5.17 13.07
N ARG A 153 -2.75 -4.60 14.15
CA ARG A 153 -4.09 -3.98 14.10
C ARG A 153 -4.20 -2.83 13.09
N ILE A 154 -3.12 -2.09 12.86
CA ILE A 154 -3.10 -1.05 11.81
C ILE A 154 -3.17 -1.69 10.43
N GLU A 155 -2.45 -2.80 10.19
CA GLU A 155 -2.56 -3.54 8.93
C GLU A 155 -3.95 -4.15 8.74
N ASP A 156 -4.49 -4.82 9.76
CA ASP A 156 -5.82 -5.45 9.70
C ASP A 156 -6.90 -4.41 9.36
N GLU A 157 -6.82 -3.24 9.97
CA GLU A 157 -7.76 -2.14 9.68
C GLU A 157 -7.53 -1.54 8.29
N THR A 158 -6.26 -1.42 7.85
CA THR A 158 -5.92 -1.02 6.47
C THR A 158 -6.54 -1.98 5.46
N ASP A 159 -6.34 -3.27 5.65
CA ASP A 159 -6.87 -4.30 4.77
C ASP A 159 -8.40 -4.33 4.80
N ARG A 160 -9.01 -4.18 5.97
CA ARG A 160 -10.47 -4.08 6.09
C ARG A 160 -11.01 -2.90 5.28
N LEU A 161 -10.43 -1.72 5.42
CA LEU A 161 -10.86 -0.52 4.68
C LEU A 161 -10.64 -0.67 3.18
N PHE A 162 -9.56 -1.32 2.78
CA PHE A 162 -9.18 -1.49 1.38
C PHE A 162 -10.00 -2.55 0.66
N PHE A 163 -10.21 -3.73 1.27
CA PHE A 163 -10.89 -4.85 0.61
C PHE A 163 -12.40 -4.86 0.76
N THR A 164 -12.97 -4.26 1.82
CA THR A 164 -14.44 -4.24 2.03
C THR A 164 -15.21 -3.67 0.84
N PRO A 165 -14.76 -2.61 0.15
CA PRO A 165 -15.48 -2.08 -1.00
C PRO A 165 -15.37 -2.91 -2.28
N TRP A 166 -14.48 -3.92 -2.33
CA TRP A 166 -14.27 -4.69 -3.55
C TRP A 166 -15.54 -5.45 -3.93
N PRO A 167 -15.90 -5.49 -5.23
CA PRO A 167 -17.01 -6.33 -5.68
C PRO A 167 -16.76 -7.80 -5.33
N GLU A 168 -17.80 -8.49 -4.88
CA GLU A 168 -17.71 -9.87 -4.40
C GLU A 168 -17.09 -10.82 -5.45
N ASP A 169 -17.49 -10.67 -6.70
CA ASP A 169 -16.96 -11.48 -7.82
C ASP A 169 -15.48 -11.21 -8.11
N VAL A 170 -14.98 -10.01 -7.79
CA VAL A 170 -13.55 -9.69 -7.86
C VAL A 170 -12.82 -10.33 -6.68
N GLY A 171 -13.36 -10.18 -5.47
CA GLY A 171 -12.79 -10.79 -4.26
C GLY A 171 -12.67 -12.32 -4.37
N ALA A 172 -13.69 -12.98 -4.92
CA ALA A 172 -13.70 -14.42 -5.17
C ALA A 172 -12.59 -14.89 -6.13
N LYS A 173 -12.09 -14.02 -7.00
CA LYS A 173 -10.96 -14.28 -7.91
C LYS A 173 -9.59 -13.92 -7.32
N GLY A 174 -9.50 -13.55 -6.04
CA GLY A 174 -8.25 -13.15 -5.39
C GLY A 174 -7.05 -14.07 -5.66
N PRO A 175 -7.15 -15.40 -5.49
CA PRO A 175 -6.02 -16.30 -5.80
C PRO A 175 -5.59 -16.26 -7.26
N TRP A 176 -6.51 -16.18 -8.20
CA TRP A 176 -6.21 -16.06 -9.63
C TRP A 176 -5.54 -14.72 -9.95
N ILE A 177 -6.05 -13.61 -9.38
CA ILE A 177 -5.46 -12.28 -9.53
C ILE A 177 -4.02 -12.28 -9.02
N ALA A 178 -3.76 -12.85 -7.84
CA ALA A 178 -2.42 -12.92 -7.27
C ALA A 178 -1.46 -13.72 -8.17
N GLU A 179 -1.89 -14.89 -8.68
CA GLU A 179 -1.10 -15.70 -9.64
C GLU A 179 -0.74 -14.89 -10.89
N LYS A 180 -1.72 -14.19 -11.48
CA LYS A 180 -1.48 -13.42 -12.70
C LYS A 180 -0.59 -12.21 -12.48
N LEU A 181 -0.71 -11.50 -11.36
CA LEU A 181 0.19 -10.41 -11.00
C LEU A 181 1.63 -10.88 -10.79
N ILE A 182 1.84 -12.05 -10.18
CA ILE A 182 3.17 -12.67 -10.09
C ILE A 182 3.71 -12.98 -11.49
N GLY A 183 2.88 -13.52 -12.38
CA GLY A 183 3.25 -13.76 -13.77
C GLY A 183 3.66 -12.50 -14.52
N VAL A 184 2.90 -11.42 -14.37
CA VAL A 184 3.23 -10.10 -14.93
C VAL A 184 4.57 -9.61 -14.41
N ASN A 185 4.77 -9.62 -13.10
CA ASN A 185 6.03 -9.18 -12.50
C ASN A 185 7.24 -9.97 -12.99
N THR A 186 7.08 -11.29 -13.13
CA THR A 186 8.14 -12.17 -13.64
C THR A 186 8.45 -11.89 -15.13
N ALA A 187 7.45 -11.57 -15.93
CA ALA A 187 7.62 -11.28 -17.35
C ALA A 187 8.26 -9.91 -17.62
N LEU A 188 8.18 -9.00 -16.68
CA LEU A 188 8.73 -7.64 -16.80
C LEU A 188 10.15 -7.52 -16.22
N GLY A 189 10.65 -8.54 -15.50
CA GLY A 189 11.99 -8.58 -14.90
C GLY A 189 12.06 -8.01 -13.53
#